data_e2353602e04544a2c10c1988f7846838
#
_entry.id   e2353602e04544a2c10c1988f7846838
#
_cell.length_a   1.000
_cell.length_b   1.000
_cell.length_c   1.000
_cell.angle_alpha   90.00
_cell.angle_beta   90.00
_cell.angle_gamma   90.00
#
_symmetry.space_group_name_H-M   'P 1'
#
loop_
_entity.id
_entity.type
_entity.pdbx_description
1 polymer ?
#
loop_
_entity_poly.entity_id
_entity_poly.type
_entity_poly.pdbx_seq_one_letter_code
_entity_poly.pdbx_strand_id
1 'polypeptide(L)'
;MTEQPVPGAPPRLRVGVVGTGRAGAVLGAALARAGHHVVAAYAVSETSRLRAEALLPGVPLVSVPEVLADTDLVLLTVPDDVLPGLVQGLADTGAVRAGQFLAHASGRFGYRVLDPATARGALPLALHPVMTFTGTSVDLPRLTGVPFGVTAPDPLRPAAEALVVEMGGDPVWVAEGHRVLYHAALAHGSNHLITLEAQVLDLLRSAGVEDPARLVAPLLSAALDNVLRYGDTALTGPVARGDAGT
;
A
#
# COMPACT_ATOMS: atom_id res chain seq x y z
N MET A 1 28.69 10.49 19.55
CA MET A 1 29.45 10.16 18.33
C MET A 1 28.49 10.31 17.17
N THR A 2 28.59 11.38 16.41
CA THR A 2 27.82 11.60 15.18
C THR A 2 28.45 10.74 14.10
N GLU A 3 27.75 9.68 13.68
CA GLU A 3 28.14 8.89 12.52
C GLU A 3 28.21 9.81 11.29
N GLN A 4 29.39 9.90 10.69
CA GLN A 4 29.55 10.62 9.41
C GLN A 4 28.87 9.82 8.30
N PRO A 5 28.07 10.45 7.43
CA PRO A 5 27.40 9.76 6.33
C PRO A 5 28.42 9.11 5.41
N VAL A 6 28.22 7.85 5.10
CA VAL A 6 29.04 7.11 4.11
C VAL A 6 28.86 7.79 2.75
N PRO A 7 29.93 8.19 2.06
CA PRO A 7 29.82 8.82 0.73
C PRO A 7 29.10 7.90 -0.25
N GLY A 8 27.98 8.37 -0.82
CA GLY A 8 27.15 7.62 -1.79
C GLY A 8 25.92 6.93 -1.20
N ALA A 9 25.70 6.94 0.12
CA ALA A 9 24.43 6.48 0.68
C ALA A 9 23.31 7.50 0.36
N PRO A 10 22.09 7.06 0.01
CA PRO A 10 20.98 7.97 -0.23
C PRO A 10 20.68 8.79 1.04
N PRO A 11 20.21 10.04 0.91
CA PRO A 11 19.90 10.88 2.05
C PRO A 11 18.80 10.27 2.91
N ARG A 12 18.98 10.29 4.24
CA ARG A 12 17.96 9.83 5.18
C ARG A 12 16.95 10.94 5.40
N LEU A 13 15.67 10.63 5.12
CA LEU A 13 14.57 11.58 5.20
C LEU A 13 13.94 11.58 6.59
N ARG A 14 13.45 12.72 7.01
CA ARG A 14 12.52 12.87 8.12
C ARG A 14 11.11 12.57 7.60
N VAL A 15 10.48 11.54 8.13
CA VAL A 15 9.21 11.01 7.62
C VAL A 15 8.07 11.29 8.59
N GLY A 16 6.96 11.79 8.06
CA GLY A 16 5.69 11.91 8.74
C GLY A 16 4.69 10.88 8.20
N VAL A 17 3.84 10.33 9.06
CA VAL A 17 2.80 9.37 8.66
C VAL A 17 1.43 9.91 9.03
N VAL A 18 0.62 10.26 8.02
CA VAL A 18 -0.76 10.67 8.20
C VAL A 18 -1.69 9.50 7.93
N GLY A 19 -2.21 8.90 9.01
CA GLY A 19 -3.03 7.70 8.96
C GLY A 19 -2.26 6.42 9.26
N THR A 20 -2.15 6.05 10.54
CA THR A 20 -1.52 4.81 11.00
C THR A 20 -2.51 3.63 10.97
N GLY A 21 -3.22 3.49 9.83
CA GLY A 21 -4.01 2.34 9.49
C GLY A 21 -3.13 1.10 9.25
N ARG A 22 -3.72 0.04 8.68
CA ARG A 22 -2.98 -1.20 8.41
C ARG A 22 -1.78 -0.96 7.51
N ALA A 23 -1.96 -0.25 6.40
CA ALA A 23 -0.87 0.04 5.47
C ALA A 23 0.10 1.10 6.02
N GLY A 24 -0.42 2.23 6.55
CA GLY A 24 0.41 3.36 6.95
C GLY A 24 1.41 3.06 8.05
N ALA A 25 1.00 2.32 9.08
CA ALA A 25 1.90 1.92 10.15
C ALA A 25 3.01 0.98 9.64
N VAL A 26 2.68 0.04 8.73
CA VAL A 26 3.65 -0.89 8.14
C VAL A 26 4.62 -0.17 7.21
N LEU A 27 4.13 0.71 6.32
CA LEU A 27 4.99 1.47 5.39
C LEU A 27 5.91 2.44 6.15
N GLY A 28 5.39 3.11 7.18
CA GLY A 28 6.22 3.94 8.07
C GLY A 28 7.32 3.12 8.75
N ALA A 29 6.98 1.93 9.28
CA ALA A 29 7.95 1.02 9.88
C ALA A 29 8.97 0.47 8.86
N ALA A 30 8.55 0.22 7.62
CA ALA A 30 9.46 -0.20 6.54
C ALA A 30 10.49 0.90 6.23
N LEU A 31 10.08 2.16 6.12
CA LEU A 31 10.97 3.30 5.96
C LEU A 31 11.92 3.47 7.17
N ALA A 32 11.42 3.30 8.39
CA ALA A 32 12.27 3.34 9.58
C ALA A 32 13.35 2.23 9.54
N ARG A 33 12.99 1.02 9.14
CA ARG A 33 13.96 -0.09 8.95
C ARG A 33 14.97 0.17 7.84
N ALA A 34 14.58 0.90 6.80
CA ALA A 34 15.49 1.36 5.75
C ALA A 34 16.45 2.47 6.22
N GLY A 35 16.27 2.99 7.44
CA GLY A 35 17.12 3.99 8.06
C GLY A 35 16.61 5.43 7.95
N HIS A 36 15.40 5.65 7.46
CA HIS A 36 14.75 6.95 7.55
C HIS A 36 14.28 7.23 8.98
N HIS A 37 14.07 8.50 9.31
CA HIS A 37 13.64 8.93 10.63
C HIS A 37 12.15 9.23 10.63
N VAL A 38 11.31 8.30 11.11
CA VAL A 38 9.88 8.59 11.33
C VAL A 38 9.78 9.47 12.58
N VAL A 39 9.42 10.74 12.39
CA VAL A 39 9.50 11.76 13.45
C VAL A 39 8.14 12.14 14.01
N ALA A 40 7.05 11.90 13.30
CA ALA A 40 5.69 12.20 13.73
C ALA A 40 4.66 11.31 13.00
N ALA A 41 3.55 11.03 13.66
CA ALA A 41 2.43 10.32 13.05
C ALA A 41 1.08 10.88 13.50
N TYR A 42 0.05 10.64 12.70
CA TYR A 42 -1.34 10.98 13.02
C TYR A 42 -2.22 9.73 12.98
N ALA A 43 -3.01 9.54 14.04
CA ALA A 43 -3.92 8.41 14.20
C ALA A 43 -5.31 8.89 14.65
N VAL A 44 -6.37 8.42 13.99
CA VAL A 44 -7.75 8.81 14.31
C VAL A 44 -8.38 7.91 15.37
N SER A 45 -8.28 6.57 15.19
CA SER A 45 -8.95 5.59 16.05
C SER A 45 -8.00 4.98 17.08
N GLU A 46 -8.55 4.43 18.16
CA GLU A 46 -7.79 3.68 19.16
C GLU A 46 -6.98 2.55 18.50
N THR A 47 -7.60 1.80 17.60
CA THR A 47 -6.90 0.72 16.87
C THR A 47 -5.72 1.23 16.04
N SER A 48 -5.81 2.43 15.45
CA SER A 48 -4.70 3.02 14.71
C SER A 48 -3.59 3.55 15.63
N ARG A 49 -3.94 4.01 16.84
CA ARG A 49 -2.97 4.41 17.87
C ARG A 49 -2.16 3.21 18.37
N LEU A 50 -2.84 2.11 18.70
CA LEU A 50 -2.19 0.86 19.11
C LEU A 50 -1.24 0.31 18.01
N ARG A 51 -1.61 0.44 16.74
CA ARG A 51 -0.71 0.07 15.65
C ARG A 51 0.52 0.96 15.57
N ALA A 52 0.34 2.27 15.74
CA ALA A 52 1.46 3.21 15.78
C ALA A 52 2.41 2.87 16.93
N GLU A 53 1.91 2.61 18.12
CA GLU A 53 2.73 2.20 19.29
C GLU A 53 3.52 0.91 19.00
N ALA A 54 2.89 -0.07 18.36
CA ALA A 54 3.52 -1.37 18.07
C ALA A 54 4.56 -1.32 16.95
N LEU A 55 4.33 -0.53 15.89
CA LEU A 55 5.14 -0.54 14.67
C LEU A 55 6.08 0.67 14.56
N LEU A 56 5.76 1.77 15.24
CA LEU A 56 6.51 3.02 15.26
C LEU A 56 6.79 3.44 16.73
N PRO A 57 7.46 2.59 17.51
CA PRO A 57 7.65 2.86 18.95
C PRO A 57 8.40 4.17 19.16
N GLY A 58 7.87 4.99 20.09
CA GLY A 58 8.47 6.28 20.44
C GLY A 58 8.17 7.42 19.45
N VAL A 59 7.45 7.17 18.35
CA VAL A 59 7.01 8.23 17.44
C VAL A 59 5.81 8.96 18.04
N PRO A 60 5.88 10.29 18.22
CA PRO A 60 4.78 11.07 18.78
C PRO A 60 3.57 11.09 17.85
N LEU A 61 2.39 10.95 18.44
CA LEU A 61 1.11 11.14 17.75
C LEU A 61 0.66 12.59 17.92
N VAL A 62 0.64 13.31 16.82
CA VAL A 62 0.36 14.75 16.77
C VAL A 62 -0.72 15.10 15.76
N SER A 63 -1.11 16.36 15.64
CA SER A 63 -2.06 16.81 14.60
C SER A 63 -1.45 16.74 13.20
N VAL A 64 -2.30 16.68 12.17
CA VAL A 64 -1.83 16.58 10.78
C VAL A 64 -0.90 17.74 10.38
N PRO A 65 -1.18 19.03 10.69
CA PRO A 65 -0.23 20.10 10.41
C PRO A 65 1.12 19.93 11.10
N GLU A 66 1.15 19.42 12.33
CA GLU A 66 2.39 19.14 13.07
C GLU A 66 3.18 18.01 12.43
N VAL A 67 2.51 16.97 11.85
CA VAL A 67 3.19 15.93 11.07
C VAL A 67 3.95 16.52 9.88
N LEU A 68 3.38 17.54 9.20
CA LEU A 68 4.00 18.16 8.04
C LEU A 68 5.13 19.14 8.40
N ALA A 69 5.08 19.74 9.59
CA ALA A 69 5.91 20.90 9.95
C ALA A 69 7.43 20.66 9.80
N ASP A 70 7.90 19.47 10.13
CA ASP A 70 9.34 19.16 10.20
C ASP A 70 9.67 17.80 9.55
N THR A 71 9.13 17.56 8.34
CA THR A 71 9.31 16.32 7.58
C THR A 71 9.72 16.61 6.14
N ASP A 72 10.58 15.76 5.58
CA ASP A 72 10.99 15.80 4.18
C ASP A 72 10.02 14.99 3.30
N LEU A 73 9.46 13.92 3.87
CA LEU A 73 8.50 13.03 3.25
C LEU A 73 7.28 12.86 4.17
N VAL A 74 6.08 13.02 3.64
CA VAL A 74 4.83 12.67 4.33
C VAL A 74 4.13 11.54 3.58
N LEU A 75 3.87 10.44 4.28
CA LEU A 75 3.00 9.36 3.81
C LEU A 75 1.55 9.69 4.13
N LEU A 76 0.71 9.84 3.11
CA LEU A 76 -0.74 10.01 3.21
C LEU A 76 -1.40 8.64 3.01
N THR A 77 -1.75 7.98 4.10
CA THR A 77 -2.31 6.61 4.10
C THR A 77 -3.70 6.58 4.72
N VAL A 78 -4.48 7.58 4.34
CA VAL A 78 -5.90 7.72 4.67
C VAL A 78 -6.78 7.00 3.63
N PRO A 79 -8.07 6.73 3.92
CA PRO A 79 -9.01 6.18 2.94
C PRO A 79 -9.10 7.04 1.67
N ASP A 80 -9.40 6.38 0.54
CA ASP A 80 -9.45 7.03 -0.78
C ASP A 80 -10.47 8.17 -0.87
N ASP A 81 -11.59 8.06 -0.17
CA ASP A 81 -12.64 9.08 -0.10
C ASP A 81 -12.24 10.30 0.75
N VAL A 82 -11.29 10.14 1.65
CA VAL A 82 -10.76 11.21 2.51
C VAL A 82 -9.61 11.95 1.84
N LEU A 83 -8.81 11.27 1.02
CA LEU A 83 -7.54 11.78 0.47
C LEU A 83 -7.70 13.13 -0.27
N PRO A 84 -8.65 13.32 -1.21
CA PRO A 84 -8.76 14.59 -1.93
C PRO A 84 -9.06 15.78 -1.00
N GLY A 85 -9.99 15.60 -0.06
CA GLY A 85 -10.37 16.65 0.91
C GLY A 85 -9.23 17.00 1.86
N LEU A 86 -8.47 15.98 2.30
CA LEU A 86 -7.27 16.19 3.12
C LEU A 86 -6.23 17.04 2.38
N VAL A 87 -5.90 16.69 1.14
CA VAL A 87 -4.88 17.38 0.34
C VAL A 87 -5.31 18.83 0.08
N GLN A 88 -6.59 19.07 -0.24
CA GLN A 88 -7.11 20.42 -0.41
C GLN A 88 -6.98 21.23 0.89
N GLY A 89 -7.38 20.68 2.02
CA GLY A 89 -7.25 21.34 3.32
C GLY A 89 -5.80 21.66 3.71
N LEU A 90 -4.86 20.77 3.40
CA LEU A 90 -3.43 21.01 3.63
C LEU A 90 -2.89 22.17 2.77
N ALA A 91 -3.33 22.25 1.51
CA ALA A 91 -2.96 23.32 0.61
C ALA A 91 -3.55 24.67 1.04
N ASP A 92 -4.82 24.68 1.46
CA ASP A 92 -5.53 25.90 1.89
C ASP A 92 -4.97 26.48 3.19
N THR A 93 -4.58 25.62 4.12
CA THR A 93 -4.00 26.05 5.41
C THR A 93 -2.52 26.42 5.32
N GLY A 94 -1.87 26.19 4.17
CA GLY A 94 -0.44 26.46 3.99
C GLY A 94 0.46 25.51 4.80
N ALA A 95 -0.04 24.35 5.19
CA ALA A 95 0.74 23.36 5.95
C ALA A 95 1.83 22.67 5.09
N VAL A 96 1.66 22.69 3.77
CA VAL A 96 2.59 22.10 2.81
C VAL A 96 3.81 22.98 2.59
N ARG A 97 5.00 22.41 2.61
CA ARG A 97 6.26 23.11 2.32
C ARG A 97 6.75 22.83 0.91
N ALA A 98 7.32 23.84 0.25
CA ALA A 98 7.97 23.63 -1.04
C ALA A 98 9.15 22.66 -0.91
N GLY A 99 9.27 21.74 -1.87
CA GLY A 99 10.29 20.68 -1.88
C GLY A 99 9.99 19.47 -0.98
N GLN A 100 8.87 19.48 -0.24
CA GLN A 100 8.44 18.36 0.58
C GLN A 100 7.82 17.26 -0.29
N PHE A 101 8.24 16.02 -0.14
CA PHE A 101 7.59 14.88 -0.77
C PHE A 101 6.25 14.59 -0.08
N LEU A 102 5.20 14.49 -0.87
CA LEU A 102 3.92 13.94 -0.45
C LEU A 102 3.67 12.64 -1.22
N ALA A 103 3.67 11.53 -0.50
CA ALA A 103 3.41 10.22 -1.07
C ALA A 103 2.11 9.63 -0.53
N HIS A 104 1.23 9.13 -1.39
CA HIS A 104 0.06 8.39 -0.96
C HIS A 104 0.12 6.93 -1.41
N ALA A 105 -0.62 6.06 -0.70
CA ALA A 105 -0.69 4.63 -0.96
C ALA A 105 -2.00 4.18 -1.64
N SER A 106 -2.80 5.11 -2.18
CA SER A 106 -4.01 4.77 -2.92
C SER A 106 -3.71 4.04 -4.23
N GLY A 107 -4.42 2.95 -4.50
CA GLY A 107 -4.36 2.26 -5.79
C GLY A 107 -5.12 3.00 -6.89
N ARG A 108 -6.20 3.69 -6.51
CA ARG A 108 -7.13 4.36 -7.43
C ARG A 108 -6.57 5.65 -8.00
N PHE A 109 -5.92 6.46 -7.15
CA PHE A 109 -5.42 7.78 -7.54
C PHE A 109 -3.98 7.69 -8.04
N GLY A 110 -3.65 8.51 -9.05
CA GLY A 110 -2.28 8.83 -9.40
C GLY A 110 -1.78 10.05 -8.62
N TYR A 111 -0.66 10.64 -9.05
CA TYR A 111 -0.09 11.78 -8.34
C TYR A 111 -0.94 13.06 -8.45
N ARG A 112 -1.86 13.16 -9.44
CA ARG A 112 -2.66 14.38 -9.66
C ARG A 112 -3.67 14.66 -8.54
N VAL A 113 -4.03 13.69 -7.73
CA VAL A 113 -4.83 13.96 -6.52
C VAL A 113 -4.10 14.92 -5.58
N LEU A 114 -2.78 15.04 -5.70
CA LEU A 114 -1.92 15.94 -4.94
C LEU A 114 -1.72 17.31 -5.62
N ASP A 115 -2.36 17.61 -6.76
CA ASP A 115 -2.20 18.88 -7.48
C ASP A 115 -2.40 20.13 -6.60
N PRO A 116 -3.37 20.20 -5.66
CA PRO A 116 -3.49 21.35 -4.75
C PRO A 116 -2.22 21.58 -3.92
N ALA A 117 -1.59 20.52 -3.44
CA ALA A 117 -0.34 20.60 -2.70
C ALA A 117 0.87 20.86 -3.62
N THR A 118 0.86 20.30 -4.84
CA THR A 118 1.89 20.54 -5.87
C THR A 118 1.93 22.02 -6.27
N ALA A 119 0.77 22.67 -6.33
CA ALA A 119 0.68 24.13 -6.56
C ALA A 119 1.34 24.95 -5.44
N ARG A 120 1.58 24.36 -4.26
CA ARG A 120 2.32 24.93 -3.13
C ARG A 120 3.79 24.52 -3.14
N GLY A 121 4.24 23.77 -4.16
CA GLY A 121 5.62 23.34 -4.32
C GLY A 121 5.95 21.95 -3.74
N ALA A 122 4.94 21.16 -3.35
CA ALA A 122 5.16 19.77 -2.96
C ALA A 122 5.59 18.89 -4.14
N LEU A 123 6.30 17.81 -3.84
CA LEU A 123 6.77 16.81 -4.78
C LEU A 123 5.86 15.56 -4.69
N PRO A 124 4.93 15.35 -5.65
CA PRO A 124 3.87 14.37 -5.52
C PRO A 124 4.30 12.97 -5.95
N LEU A 125 3.97 11.94 -5.15
CA LEU A 125 4.23 10.54 -5.43
C LEU A 125 2.98 9.68 -5.15
N ALA A 126 2.70 8.71 -6.01
CA ALA A 126 1.70 7.67 -5.78
C ALA A 126 2.41 6.31 -5.73
N LEU A 127 2.44 5.70 -4.55
CA LEU A 127 3.19 4.47 -4.25
C LEU A 127 2.24 3.43 -3.64
N HIS A 128 1.58 2.63 -4.47
CA HIS A 128 0.56 1.67 -4.04
C HIS A 128 1.13 0.26 -3.91
N PRO A 129 1.32 -0.28 -2.69
CA PRO A 129 1.74 -1.67 -2.49
C PRO A 129 0.62 -2.64 -2.89
N VAL A 130 0.93 -3.60 -3.78
CA VAL A 130 -0.04 -4.58 -4.27
C VAL A 130 -0.10 -5.77 -3.32
N MET A 131 -0.58 -5.53 -2.11
CA MET A 131 -0.79 -6.57 -1.09
C MET A 131 -1.91 -6.22 -0.13
N THR A 132 -2.39 -7.22 0.59
CA THR A 132 -3.30 -7.04 1.73
C THR A 132 -2.49 -6.89 3.01
N PHE A 133 -2.82 -5.90 3.83
CA PHE A 133 -2.16 -5.64 5.10
C PHE A 133 -2.96 -6.15 6.30
N THR A 134 -2.28 -6.84 7.20
CA THR A 134 -2.83 -7.17 8.53
C THR A 134 -2.68 -6.00 9.50
N GLY A 135 -1.69 -5.14 9.26
CA GLY A 135 -1.33 -4.02 10.12
C GLY A 135 -0.48 -4.44 11.33
N THR A 136 0.28 -5.51 11.19
CA THR A 136 1.19 -6.04 12.21
C THR A 136 2.61 -6.19 11.66
N SER A 137 3.57 -6.49 12.53
CA SER A 137 4.97 -6.72 12.15
C SER A 137 5.18 -7.90 11.17
N VAL A 138 4.20 -8.79 11.07
CA VAL A 138 4.22 -9.91 10.11
C VAL A 138 4.21 -9.41 8.65
N ASP A 139 3.67 -8.21 8.40
CA ASP A 139 3.65 -7.64 7.06
C ASP A 139 5.02 -7.13 6.59
N LEU A 140 5.92 -6.77 7.52
CA LEU A 140 7.23 -6.21 7.17
C LEU A 140 8.09 -7.15 6.32
N PRO A 141 8.31 -8.42 6.68
CA PRO A 141 9.03 -9.34 5.80
C PRO A 141 8.25 -9.65 4.51
N ARG A 142 6.93 -9.55 4.52
CA ARG A 142 6.09 -9.77 3.34
C ARG A 142 6.20 -8.67 2.29
N LEU A 143 6.67 -7.46 2.65
CA LEU A 143 6.94 -6.38 1.68
C LEU A 143 8.07 -6.73 0.71
N THR A 144 8.96 -7.64 1.08
CA THR A 144 10.10 -8.00 0.22
C THR A 144 9.63 -8.59 -1.10
N GLY A 145 9.97 -7.90 -2.21
CA GLY A 145 9.58 -8.28 -3.56
C GLY A 145 8.11 -8.02 -3.91
N VAL A 146 7.35 -7.33 -3.05
CA VAL A 146 5.97 -6.92 -3.38
C VAL A 146 6.00 -5.87 -4.49
N PRO A 147 5.23 -6.04 -5.57
CA PRO A 147 5.07 -4.99 -6.56
C PRO A 147 4.39 -3.75 -5.97
N PHE A 148 4.95 -2.58 -6.28
CA PHE A 148 4.30 -1.30 -5.99
C PHE A 148 3.88 -0.64 -7.29
N GLY A 149 2.59 -0.40 -7.48
CA GLY A 149 2.11 0.46 -8.55
C GLY A 149 2.57 1.90 -8.32
N VAL A 150 3.51 2.38 -9.14
CA VAL A 150 4.12 3.70 -9.01
C VAL A 150 3.60 4.65 -10.08
N THR A 151 3.26 5.87 -9.68
CA THR A 151 3.00 6.97 -10.61
C THR A 151 3.58 8.26 -10.04
N ALA A 152 4.42 8.92 -10.81
CA ALA A 152 5.06 10.19 -10.45
C ALA A 152 5.38 11.01 -11.70
N PRO A 153 5.57 12.34 -11.60
CA PRO A 153 6.17 13.13 -12.66
C PRO A 153 7.58 12.61 -13.02
N ASP A 154 7.96 12.70 -14.29
CA ASP A 154 9.25 12.17 -14.77
C ASP A 154 10.47 12.60 -13.94
N PRO A 155 10.61 13.87 -13.51
CA PRO A 155 11.75 14.27 -12.69
C PRO A 155 11.80 13.58 -11.32
N LEU A 156 10.67 13.06 -10.81
CA LEU A 156 10.58 12.42 -9.50
C LEU A 156 10.67 10.89 -9.56
N ARG A 157 10.76 10.30 -10.76
CA ARG A 157 10.85 8.84 -10.93
C ARG A 157 11.97 8.21 -10.12
N PRO A 158 13.22 8.74 -10.13
CA PRO A 158 14.30 8.13 -9.34
C PRO A 158 14.00 8.11 -7.83
N ALA A 159 13.38 9.17 -7.30
CA ALA A 159 13.02 9.23 -5.90
C ALA A 159 11.89 8.24 -5.54
N ALA A 160 10.90 8.10 -6.42
CA ALA A 160 9.80 7.14 -6.23
C ALA A 160 10.31 5.69 -6.24
N GLU A 161 11.19 5.35 -7.19
CA GLU A 161 11.84 4.02 -7.27
C GLU A 161 12.69 3.73 -6.02
N ALA A 162 13.53 4.68 -5.62
CA ALA A 162 14.37 4.53 -4.44
C ALA A 162 13.55 4.26 -3.18
N LEU A 163 12.48 5.01 -2.93
CA LEU A 163 11.60 4.81 -1.77
C LEU A 163 10.94 3.43 -1.78
N VAL A 164 10.49 2.95 -2.94
CA VAL A 164 9.88 1.62 -3.05
C VAL A 164 10.90 0.52 -2.76
N VAL A 165 12.09 0.61 -3.35
CA VAL A 165 13.17 -0.37 -3.14
C VAL A 165 13.64 -0.36 -1.68
N GLU A 166 13.77 0.81 -1.06
CA GLU A 166 14.13 0.93 0.36
C GLU A 166 13.07 0.33 1.29
N MET A 167 11.78 0.37 0.93
CA MET A 167 10.73 -0.36 1.64
C MET A 167 10.75 -1.88 1.38
N GLY A 168 11.62 -2.36 0.50
CA GLY A 168 11.73 -3.77 0.11
C GLY A 168 10.86 -4.18 -1.08
N GLY A 169 10.13 -3.26 -1.70
CA GLY A 169 9.23 -3.51 -2.81
C GLY A 169 9.90 -3.47 -4.19
N ASP A 170 9.11 -3.82 -5.20
CA ASP A 170 9.49 -3.79 -6.62
C ASP A 170 8.65 -2.73 -7.36
N PRO A 171 9.24 -1.65 -7.92
CA PRO A 171 8.47 -0.58 -8.56
C PRO A 171 7.94 -1.01 -9.93
N VAL A 172 6.61 -0.93 -10.11
CA VAL A 172 5.89 -1.17 -11.37
C VAL A 172 5.21 0.12 -11.80
N TRP A 173 5.61 0.67 -12.96
CA TRP A 173 5.09 1.94 -13.44
C TRP A 173 3.67 1.80 -13.98
N VAL A 174 2.76 2.63 -13.45
CA VAL A 174 1.37 2.75 -13.90
C VAL A 174 1.15 4.17 -14.40
N ALA A 175 0.68 4.33 -15.63
CA ALA A 175 0.37 5.65 -16.17
C ALA A 175 -0.79 6.31 -15.39
N GLU A 176 -0.72 7.62 -15.22
CA GLU A 176 -1.73 8.42 -14.50
C GLU A 176 -3.16 8.11 -14.96
N GLY A 177 -3.40 8.10 -16.27
CA GLY A 177 -4.71 7.83 -16.84
C GLY A 177 -5.21 6.38 -16.71
N HIS A 178 -4.35 5.46 -16.28
CA HIS A 178 -4.70 4.05 -16.12
C HIS A 178 -4.93 3.64 -14.66
N ARG A 179 -4.76 4.52 -13.68
CA ARG A 179 -4.89 4.21 -12.25
C ARG A 179 -6.26 3.62 -11.88
N VAL A 180 -7.33 4.16 -12.42
CA VAL A 180 -8.69 3.66 -12.15
C VAL A 180 -8.85 2.22 -12.65
N LEU A 181 -8.42 1.94 -13.88
CA LEU A 181 -8.49 0.58 -14.45
C LEU A 181 -7.57 -0.39 -13.70
N TYR A 182 -6.35 0.03 -13.40
CA TYR A 182 -5.40 -0.73 -12.59
C TYR A 182 -6.00 -1.13 -11.24
N HIS A 183 -6.54 -0.16 -10.49
CA HIS A 183 -7.13 -0.44 -9.19
C HIS A 183 -8.38 -1.31 -9.30
N ALA A 184 -9.24 -1.06 -10.29
CA ALA A 184 -10.42 -1.87 -10.54
C ALA A 184 -10.06 -3.33 -10.83
N ALA A 185 -9.01 -3.58 -11.62
CA ALA A 185 -8.54 -4.94 -11.92
C ALA A 185 -8.03 -5.66 -10.66
N LEU A 186 -7.23 -5.00 -9.83
CA LEU A 186 -6.73 -5.58 -8.59
C LEU A 186 -7.85 -5.86 -7.58
N ALA A 187 -8.77 -4.90 -7.41
CA ALA A 187 -9.91 -5.05 -6.52
C ALA A 187 -10.87 -6.17 -7.02
N HIS A 188 -11.09 -6.24 -8.33
CA HIS A 188 -11.88 -7.31 -8.95
C HIS A 188 -11.27 -8.67 -8.64
N GLY A 189 -9.99 -8.87 -8.96
CA GLY A 189 -9.32 -10.15 -8.73
C GLY A 189 -9.32 -10.55 -7.25
N SER A 190 -8.88 -9.66 -6.36
CA SER A 190 -8.79 -9.96 -4.93
C SER A 190 -10.16 -10.20 -4.27
N ASN A 191 -11.14 -9.31 -4.50
CA ASN A 191 -12.42 -9.39 -3.79
C ASN A 191 -13.30 -10.52 -4.31
N HIS A 192 -13.29 -10.78 -5.62
CA HIS A 192 -14.06 -11.91 -6.18
C HIS A 192 -13.46 -13.24 -5.78
N LEU A 193 -12.12 -13.36 -5.70
CA LEU A 193 -11.47 -14.55 -5.18
C LEU A 193 -11.93 -14.84 -3.74
N ILE A 194 -11.89 -13.87 -2.85
CA ILE A 194 -12.35 -14.03 -1.46
C ILE A 194 -13.83 -14.43 -1.40
N THR A 195 -14.68 -13.81 -2.23
CA THR A 195 -16.12 -14.12 -2.27
C THR A 195 -16.36 -15.53 -2.77
N LEU A 196 -15.66 -15.95 -3.82
CA LEU A 196 -15.75 -17.30 -4.36
C LEU A 196 -15.32 -18.34 -3.32
N GLU A 197 -14.18 -18.11 -2.66
CA GLU A 197 -13.69 -19.03 -1.63
C GLU A 197 -14.65 -19.15 -0.45
N ALA A 198 -15.24 -18.03 0.00
CA ALA A 198 -16.25 -18.08 1.07
C ALA A 198 -17.43 -18.95 0.68
N GLN A 199 -17.96 -18.82 -0.54
CA GLN A 199 -19.05 -19.63 -1.06
C GLN A 199 -18.67 -21.13 -1.14
N VAL A 200 -17.45 -21.45 -1.61
CA VAL A 200 -16.95 -22.82 -1.68
C VAL A 200 -16.88 -23.45 -0.27
N LEU A 201 -16.38 -22.72 0.71
CA LEU A 201 -16.31 -23.19 2.10
C LEU A 201 -17.71 -23.44 2.68
N ASP A 202 -18.69 -22.59 2.39
CA ASP A 202 -20.07 -22.77 2.86
C ASP A 202 -20.77 -23.97 2.22
N LEU A 203 -20.56 -24.20 0.91
CA LEU A 203 -21.06 -25.38 0.22
C LEU A 203 -20.45 -26.68 0.79
N LEU A 204 -19.16 -26.70 1.06
CA LEU A 204 -18.50 -27.87 1.65
C LEU A 204 -19.00 -28.15 3.08
N ARG A 205 -19.24 -27.11 3.90
CA ARG A 205 -19.87 -27.28 5.21
C ARG A 205 -21.28 -27.88 5.09
N SER A 206 -22.05 -27.42 4.11
CA SER A 206 -23.38 -27.95 3.83
C SER A 206 -23.36 -29.41 3.35
N ALA A 207 -22.27 -29.83 2.72
CA ALA A 207 -22.01 -31.22 2.33
C ALA A 207 -21.47 -32.10 3.48
N GLY A 208 -21.37 -31.55 4.71
CA GLY A 208 -20.91 -32.29 5.89
C GLY A 208 -19.40 -32.35 6.09
N VAL A 209 -18.63 -31.51 5.37
CA VAL A 209 -17.16 -31.44 5.54
C VAL A 209 -16.83 -30.63 6.79
N GLU A 210 -16.20 -31.24 7.78
CA GLU A 210 -15.85 -30.60 9.06
C GLU A 210 -14.78 -29.51 8.91
N ASP A 211 -13.73 -29.73 8.11
CA ASP A 211 -12.65 -28.77 7.84
C ASP A 211 -12.53 -28.51 6.33
N PRO A 212 -13.43 -27.66 5.78
CA PRO A 212 -13.47 -27.39 4.34
C PRO A 212 -12.22 -26.63 3.86
N ALA A 213 -11.66 -25.76 4.69
CA ALA A 213 -10.47 -25.00 4.32
C ALA A 213 -9.26 -25.92 4.08
N ARG A 214 -9.04 -26.90 4.97
CA ARG A 214 -7.99 -27.89 4.82
C ARG A 214 -8.21 -28.75 3.57
N LEU A 215 -9.46 -29.12 3.30
CA LEU A 215 -9.80 -29.95 2.13
C LEU A 215 -9.50 -29.23 0.82
N VAL A 216 -9.92 -27.96 0.69
CA VAL A 216 -9.88 -27.26 -0.60
C VAL A 216 -8.59 -26.48 -0.87
N ALA A 217 -7.81 -26.14 0.16
CA ALA A 217 -6.61 -25.31 0.03
C ALA A 217 -5.61 -25.81 -1.05
N PRO A 218 -5.27 -27.10 -1.14
CA PRO A 218 -4.36 -27.56 -2.18
C PRO A 218 -4.92 -27.38 -3.59
N LEU A 219 -6.23 -27.61 -3.78
CA LEU A 219 -6.91 -27.44 -5.07
C LEU A 219 -6.94 -25.97 -5.51
N LEU A 220 -7.35 -25.06 -4.63
CA LEU A 220 -7.43 -23.63 -4.93
C LEU A 220 -6.04 -23.02 -5.18
N SER A 221 -5.04 -23.40 -4.39
CA SER A 221 -3.67 -22.94 -4.59
C SER A 221 -3.12 -23.38 -5.94
N ALA A 222 -3.35 -24.63 -6.33
CA ALA A 222 -2.91 -25.15 -7.63
C ALA A 222 -3.67 -24.49 -8.80
N ALA A 223 -4.97 -24.26 -8.65
CA ALA A 223 -5.79 -23.60 -9.68
C ALA A 223 -5.33 -22.16 -9.89
N LEU A 224 -5.05 -21.41 -8.81
CA LEU A 224 -4.53 -20.05 -8.87
C LEU A 224 -3.13 -20.01 -9.53
N ASP A 225 -2.21 -20.88 -9.12
CA ASP A 225 -0.87 -20.95 -9.74
C ASP A 225 -0.96 -21.26 -11.24
N ASN A 226 -1.83 -22.22 -11.61
CA ASN A 226 -2.02 -22.60 -13.02
C ASN A 226 -2.58 -21.44 -13.84
N VAL A 227 -3.62 -20.73 -13.38
CA VAL A 227 -4.19 -19.62 -14.16
C VAL A 227 -3.21 -18.45 -14.29
N LEU A 228 -2.40 -18.18 -13.26
CA LEU A 228 -1.38 -17.13 -13.33
C LEU A 228 -0.25 -17.46 -14.32
N ARG A 229 0.04 -18.77 -14.55
CA ARG A 229 1.07 -19.22 -15.50
C ARG A 229 0.56 -19.43 -16.91
N TYR A 230 -0.65 -19.96 -17.06
CA TYR A 230 -1.16 -20.49 -18.35
C TYR A 230 -2.41 -19.75 -18.85
N GLY A 231 -2.93 -18.77 -18.10
CA GLY A 231 -4.14 -18.04 -18.46
C GLY A 231 -5.36 -18.95 -18.59
N ASP A 232 -6.24 -18.66 -19.54
CA ASP A 232 -7.51 -19.37 -19.76
C ASP A 232 -7.32 -20.87 -20.08
N THR A 233 -6.15 -21.26 -20.61
CA THR A 233 -5.85 -22.66 -20.91
C THR A 233 -5.70 -23.52 -19.65
N ALA A 234 -5.60 -22.92 -18.48
CA ALA A 234 -5.60 -23.61 -17.20
C ALA A 234 -6.96 -24.20 -16.81
N LEU A 235 -8.06 -23.74 -17.45
CA LEU A 235 -9.39 -24.26 -17.16
C LEU A 235 -9.50 -25.73 -17.59
N THR A 236 -9.77 -26.60 -16.61
CA THR A 236 -9.90 -28.05 -16.80
C THR A 236 -11.20 -28.55 -16.17
N GLY A 237 -11.46 -29.85 -16.28
CA GLY A 237 -12.61 -30.48 -15.65
C GLY A 237 -13.90 -30.45 -16.48
N PRO A 238 -15.04 -30.73 -15.85
CA PRO A 238 -16.34 -30.88 -16.55
C PRO A 238 -16.74 -29.63 -17.30
N VAL A 239 -16.55 -28.45 -16.71
CA VAL A 239 -16.91 -27.17 -17.32
C VAL A 239 -16.16 -26.95 -18.64
N ALA A 240 -14.86 -27.20 -18.69
CA ALA A 240 -14.06 -27.07 -19.91
C ALA A 240 -14.46 -28.07 -21.01
N ARG A 241 -14.98 -29.25 -20.61
CA ARG A 241 -15.44 -30.28 -21.54
C ARG A 241 -16.91 -30.16 -21.94
N GLY A 242 -17.65 -29.22 -21.34
CA GLY A 242 -19.09 -29.06 -21.59
C GLY A 242 -19.94 -30.18 -21.00
N ASP A 243 -19.49 -30.86 -19.95
CA ASP A 243 -20.21 -31.95 -19.28
C ASP A 243 -21.43 -31.38 -18.51
N ALA A 244 -22.61 -31.45 -19.09
CA ALA A 244 -23.85 -30.88 -18.54
C ALA A 244 -24.45 -31.68 -17.36
N GLY A 245 -23.91 -32.83 -17.02
CA GLY A 245 -24.39 -33.72 -15.95
C GLY A 245 -23.68 -33.59 -14.60
N THR A 246 -22.83 -32.57 -14.46
CA THR A 246 -22.04 -32.38 -13.22
C THR A 246 -22.66 -31.31 -12.30
#